data_eafc41f76efe36968c71c756e2e97b79
#
_entry.id   eafc41f76efe36968c71c756e2e97b79
#
_cell.length_a   1.000
_cell.length_b   1.000
_cell.length_c   1.000
_cell.angle_alpha   90.00
_cell.angle_beta   90.00
_cell.angle_gamma   90.00
#
_symmetry.space_group_name_H-M   'P 1'
#
loop_
_entity.id
_entity.type
_entity.pdbx_description
1 polymer ?
#
loop_
_entity_poly.entity_id
_entity_poly.type
_entity_poly.pdbx_seq_one_letter_code
_entity_poly.pdbx_strand_id
1 'polypeptide(L)'
;MSEMVRWIAEHFGDVPPTPALVIDATKHMRKNERKQLFSEDLPSMKTAEGRWFEGVVYERMLRLVERTDLVSGIARKGADAPPVDQNAALGQNGLFYSNIGDIKIRGNGQDLAEFDLLLRDREGNIAFAEIVTSPTDMKEFEAEIRFKKRLIGFIYGQAQVPFLLYSSVDVSRHPIVKRIMKEPENALIVTGPCEELKRLIEGHAVRHHTRKPPKNPKFFRADEIEARRPFDFKALHEERRQRLFQMIGSKAKKEDFAEPDDLPPIVRKIICGGLYPSAARALCASYPLTVRGKPIPCAEVPKRFSKIVLAVNLPEGEPIIYLRSR
;
A
#
# COMPACT_ATOMS: atom_id res chain seq x y z
N MET A 1 -1.18 -18.68 13.94
CA MET A 1 -0.08 -18.02 13.19
C MET A 1 0.18 -18.86 11.96
N SER A 2 0.23 -18.23 10.79
CA SER A 2 0.68 -18.90 9.56
C SER A 2 2.04 -19.56 9.81
N GLU A 3 2.20 -20.81 9.38
CA GLU A 3 3.44 -21.57 9.57
C GLU A 3 4.63 -20.83 8.93
N MET A 4 4.40 -20.27 7.74
CA MET A 4 5.39 -19.46 7.03
C MET A 4 5.81 -18.22 7.84
N VAL A 5 4.87 -17.44 8.38
CA VAL A 5 5.18 -16.22 9.14
C VAL A 5 5.94 -16.55 10.42
N ARG A 6 5.54 -17.62 11.12
CA ARG A 6 6.25 -18.09 12.32
C ARG A 6 7.68 -18.45 12.00
N TRP A 7 7.87 -19.28 10.99
CA TRP A 7 9.20 -19.73 10.58
C TRP A 7 10.11 -18.56 10.20
N ILE A 8 9.58 -17.60 9.41
CA ILE A 8 10.33 -16.39 9.05
C ILE A 8 10.73 -15.61 10.31
N ALA A 9 9.81 -15.42 11.25
CA ALA A 9 10.09 -14.67 12.48
C ALA A 9 11.16 -15.34 13.34
N GLU A 10 11.17 -16.68 13.41
CA GLU A 10 12.14 -17.46 14.17
C GLU A 10 13.53 -17.48 13.51
N HIS A 11 13.60 -17.50 12.16
CA HIS A 11 14.85 -17.74 11.44
C HIS A 11 15.41 -16.50 10.72
N PHE A 12 14.76 -15.36 10.78
CA PHE A 12 15.28 -14.15 10.14
C PHE A 12 16.65 -13.74 10.69
N GLY A 13 16.91 -14.03 11.97
CA GLY A 13 18.20 -13.81 12.61
C GLY A 13 19.34 -14.66 12.02
N ASP A 14 19.04 -15.82 11.42
CA ASP A 14 20.03 -16.74 10.83
C ASP A 14 20.69 -16.19 9.56
N VAL A 15 20.15 -15.08 9.03
CA VAL A 15 20.72 -14.33 7.92
C VAL A 15 21.20 -12.96 8.42
N PRO A 16 22.34 -12.90 9.12
CA PRO A 16 22.84 -11.62 9.63
C PRO A 16 23.23 -10.67 8.50
N PRO A 17 23.10 -9.36 8.70
CA PRO A 17 23.58 -8.39 7.74
C PRO A 17 25.11 -8.45 7.67
N THR A 18 25.65 -8.62 6.46
CA THR A 18 27.08 -8.55 6.19
C THR A 18 27.39 -7.28 5.40
N PRO A 19 28.65 -6.77 5.39
CA PRO A 19 29.03 -5.63 4.56
C PRO A 19 28.61 -5.79 3.09
N ALA A 20 28.80 -6.97 2.51
CA ALA A 20 28.40 -7.25 1.13
C ALA A 20 26.88 -7.13 0.93
N LEU A 21 26.09 -7.67 1.87
CA LEU A 21 24.64 -7.62 1.79
C LEU A 21 24.10 -6.19 1.89
N VAL A 22 24.59 -5.39 2.83
CA VAL A 22 24.11 -4.00 3.05
C VAL A 22 24.58 -3.08 1.92
N ILE A 23 25.71 -3.38 1.27
CA ILE A 23 26.14 -2.69 0.04
C ILE A 23 25.24 -3.11 -1.13
N ASP A 24 24.96 -4.40 -1.30
CA ASP A 24 24.06 -4.90 -2.35
C ASP A 24 22.66 -4.25 -2.25
N ALA A 25 22.16 -4.00 -1.04
CA ALA A 25 20.88 -3.33 -0.83
C ALA A 25 20.81 -1.92 -1.47
N THR A 26 21.95 -1.24 -1.64
CA THR A 26 21.99 0.09 -2.27
C THR A 26 21.63 0.07 -3.76
N LYS A 27 21.62 -1.09 -4.41
CA LYS A 27 21.19 -1.23 -5.81
C LYS A 27 19.70 -0.88 -6.00
N HIS A 28 18.89 -1.06 -4.94
CA HIS A 28 17.46 -0.76 -4.94
C HIS A 28 17.14 0.73 -4.78
N MET A 29 18.15 1.54 -4.49
CA MET A 29 18.02 2.98 -4.32
C MET A 29 18.28 3.74 -5.63
N ARG A 30 17.60 4.87 -5.80
CA ARG A 30 17.92 5.84 -6.86
C ARG A 30 19.28 6.49 -6.62
N LYS A 31 19.89 7.00 -7.68
CA LYS A 31 21.18 7.70 -7.60
C LYS A 31 21.20 8.83 -6.56
N ASN A 32 20.12 9.62 -6.51
CA ASN A 32 20.00 10.72 -5.55
C ASN A 32 19.82 10.21 -4.12
N GLU A 33 19.00 9.19 -3.90
CA GLU A 33 18.81 8.58 -2.58
C GLU A 33 20.11 8.01 -2.02
N ARG A 34 20.92 7.33 -2.86
CA ARG A 34 22.26 6.87 -2.44
C ARG A 34 23.19 8.00 -1.99
N LYS A 35 23.12 9.17 -2.66
CA LYS A 35 23.89 10.34 -2.23
C LYS A 35 23.38 10.90 -0.91
N GLN A 36 22.08 10.82 -0.67
CA GLN A 36 21.43 11.34 0.53
C GLN A 36 21.61 10.44 1.75
N LEU A 37 21.96 9.16 1.56
CA LEU A 37 22.10 8.19 2.67
C LEU A 37 23.10 8.65 3.75
N PHE A 38 24.10 9.46 3.38
CA PHE A 38 25.09 10.05 4.26
C PHE A 38 25.05 11.58 4.23
N SER A 39 23.89 12.17 3.94
CA SER A 39 23.71 13.63 3.92
C SER A 39 23.65 14.18 5.34
N GLU A 40 24.13 15.40 5.51
CA GLU A 40 23.94 16.18 6.75
C GLU A 40 22.50 16.72 6.88
N ASP A 41 21.75 16.78 5.77
CA ASP A 41 20.33 17.13 5.79
C ASP A 41 19.52 15.95 6.33
N LEU A 42 19.10 16.06 7.59
CA LEU A 42 18.44 14.99 8.33
C LEU A 42 17.16 14.44 7.66
N PRO A 43 16.24 15.26 7.13
CA PRO A 43 15.06 14.75 6.43
C PRO A 43 15.40 13.91 5.20
N SER A 44 16.31 14.40 4.35
CA SER A 44 16.76 13.66 3.16
C SER A 44 17.47 12.37 3.53
N MET A 45 18.32 12.41 4.54
CA MET A 45 19.04 11.25 5.05
C MET A 45 18.06 10.20 5.58
N LYS A 46 17.05 10.60 6.36
CA LYS A 46 16.04 9.68 6.92
C LYS A 46 15.21 9.01 5.83
N THR A 47 14.81 9.74 4.79
CA THR A 47 14.09 9.18 3.64
C THR A 47 14.96 8.16 2.90
N ALA A 48 16.21 8.48 2.65
CA ALA A 48 17.14 7.57 1.99
C ALA A 48 17.45 6.32 2.84
N GLU A 49 17.54 6.50 4.15
CA GLU A 49 17.75 5.42 5.13
C GLU A 49 16.58 4.43 5.11
N GLY A 50 15.34 4.92 5.05
CA GLY A 50 14.16 4.07 4.93
C GLY A 50 14.22 3.20 3.67
N ARG A 51 14.47 3.81 2.50
CA ARG A 51 14.61 3.07 1.24
C ARG A 51 15.76 2.06 1.23
N TRP A 52 16.89 2.43 1.82
CA TRP A 52 18.00 1.49 1.95
C TRP A 52 17.68 0.33 2.88
N PHE A 53 17.04 0.60 4.01
CA PHE A 53 16.66 -0.42 4.97
C PHE A 53 15.65 -1.42 4.40
N GLU A 54 14.68 -0.97 3.59
CA GLU A 54 13.81 -1.86 2.80
C GLU A 54 14.64 -2.81 1.92
N GLY A 55 15.66 -2.28 1.24
CA GLY A 55 16.59 -3.07 0.44
C GLY A 55 17.37 -4.09 1.27
N VAL A 56 17.80 -3.73 2.48
CA VAL A 56 18.53 -4.65 3.39
C VAL A 56 17.62 -5.80 3.83
N VAL A 57 16.38 -5.51 4.22
CA VAL A 57 15.41 -6.56 4.60
C VAL A 57 15.12 -7.47 3.41
N TYR A 58 14.90 -6.90 2.22
CA TYR A 58 14.68 -7.67 1.00
C TYR A 58 15.85 -8.60 0.67
N GLU A 59 17.10 -8.12 0.70
CA GLU A 59 18.29 -8.94 0.44
C GLU A 59 18.47 -10.07 1.48
N ARG A 60 18.10 -9.83 2.73
CA ARG A 60 18.07 -10.87 3.76
C ARG A 60 17.00 -11.91 3.47
N MET A 61 15.80 -11.45 3.09
CA MET A 61 14.70 -12.34 2.74
C MET A 61 15.00 -13.23 1.54
N LEU A 62 15.69 -12.71 0.51
CA LEU A 62 16.12 -13.52 -0.64
C LEU A 62 16.93 -14.76 -0.21
N ARG A 63 17.84 -14.59 0.76
CA ARG A 63 18.66 -15.68 1.28
C ARG A 63 17.92 -16.59 2.24
N LEU A 64 16.98 -16.01 3.00
CA LEU A 64 16.19 -16.76 3.96
C LEU A 64 15.21 -17.71 3.28
N VAL A 65 14.48 -17.23 2.29
CA VAL A 65 13.43 -18.04 1.63
C VAL A 65 13.98 -19.26 0.88
N GLU A 66 15.26 -19.25 0.51
CA GLU A 66 15.91 -20.42 -0.08
C GLU A 66 16.08 -21.61 0.88
N ARG A 67 15.94 -21.36 2.19
CA ARG A 67 16.19 -22.36 3.24
C ARG A 67 14.94 -23.13 3.69
N THR A 68 13.78 -22.85 3.09
CA THR A 68 12.50 -23.44 3.52
C THR A 68 11.55 -23.64 2.37
N ASP A 69 10.74 -24.68 2.44
CA ASP A 69 9.65 -24.92 1.48
C ASP A 69 8.32 -24.24 1.91
N LEU A 70 8.28 -23.66 3.11
CA LEU A 70 7.10 -22.94 3.58
C LEU A 70 6.84 -21.64 2.78
N VAL A 71 7.90 -21.05 2.22
CA VAL A 71 7.82 -19.92 1.30
C VAL A 71 8.02 -20.45 -0.11
N SER A 72 6.95 -20.52 -0.89
CA SER A 72 7.02 -20.95 -2.29
C SER A 72 7.50 -19.84 -3.22
N GLY A 73 7.40 -18.58 -2.80
CA GLY A 73 7.82 -17.46 -3.64
C GLY A 73 8.03 -16.16 -2.87
N ILE A 74 8.91 -15.33 -3.45
CA ILE A 74 9.15 -13.93 -3.10
C ILE A 74 9.05 -13.07 -4.36
N ALA A 75 8.28 -11.99 -4.31
CA ALA A 75 8.14 -11.11 -5.45
C ALA A 75 9.42 -10.32 -5.69
N ARG A 76 9.81 -10.20 -6.95
CA ARG A 76 10.88 -9.27 -7.34
C ARG A 76 10.51 -7.86 -6.96
N LYS A 77 11.51 -7.06 -6.55
CA LYS A 77 11.32 -5.68 -6.10
C LYS A 77 12.50 -4.80 -6.52
N GLY A 78 12.26 -3.50 -6.66
CA GLY A 78 13.30 -2.50 -6.89
C GLY A 78 14.13 -2.80 -8.14
N ALA A 79 15.45 -2.86 -7.99
CA ALA A 79 16.35 -3.14 -9.10
C ALA A 79 16.20 -4.55 -9.72
N ASP A 80 15.61 -5.48 -9.00
CA ASP A 80 15.35 -6.85 -9.46
C ASP A 80 13.97 -6.99 -10.14
N ALA A 81 13.12 -5.95 -10.05
CA ALA A 81 11.82 -5.94 -10.68
C ALA A 81 11.94 -6.08 -12.21
N PRO A 82 10.95 -6.70 -12.87
CA PRO A 82 10.93 -6.74 -14.31
C PRO A 82 10.80 -5.33 -14.90
N PRO A 83 11.29 -5.10 -16.11
CA PRO A 83 11.08 -3.82 -16.78
C PRO A 83 9.58 -3.57 -16.94
N VAL A 84 9.16 -2.35 -16.60
CA VAL A 84 7.76 -1.93 -16.77
C VAL A 84 7.50 -1.71 -18.25
N ASP A 85 6.46 -2.35 -18.78
CA ASP A 85 5.95 -2.01 -20.09
C ASP A 85 5.35 -0.60 -20.04
N GLN A 86 5.98 0.34 -20.75
CA GLN A 86 5.50 1.72 -20.82
C GLN A 86 4.12 1.84 -21.49
N ASN A 87 3.72 0.81 -22.23
CA ASN A 87 2.39 0.70 -22.83
C ASN A 87 1.38 -0.03 -21.92
N ALA A 88 1.78 -0.42 -20.71
CA ALA A 88 0.83 -1.00 -19.75
C ALA A 88 -0.30 -0.01 -19.53
N ALA A 89 -1.48 -0.35 -20.06
CA ALA A 89 -2.59 0.56 -20.22
C ALA A 89 -3.03 1.09 -18.86
N LEU A 90 -3.19 2.39 -18.78
CA LEU A 90 -3.99 3.05 -17.75
C LEU A 90 -5.32 2.30 -17.65
N GLY A 91 -5.56 1.59 -16.55
CA GLY A 91 -6.79 0.83 -16.37
C GLY A 91 -6.62 -0.66 -16.07
N GLN A 92 -5.41 -1.19 -16.09
CA GLN A 92 -5.16 -2.54 -15.59
C GLN A 92 -5.42 -2.58 -14.08
N ASN A 93 -6.22 -3.56 -13.66
CA ASN A 93 -6.54 -3.82 -12.27
C ASN A 93 -5.69 -4.99 -11.78
N GLY A 94 -5.20 -4.91 -10.54
CA GLY A 94 -4.41 -5.95 -9.92
C GLY A 94 -3.04 -5.47 -9.46
N LEU A 95 -2.12 -6.40 -9.27
CA LEU A 95 -0.72 -6.11 -8.92
C LEU A 95 0.06 -5.66 -10.17
N PHE A 96 0.92 -4.67 -9.99
CA PHE A 96 1.81 -4.19 -11.04
C PHE A 96 3.06 -3.56 -10.42
N TYR A 97 4.05 -3.29 -11.26
CA TYR A 97 5.28 -2.62 -10.85
C TYR A 97 5.25 -1.14 -11.21
N SER A 98 5.71 -0.28 -10.29
CA SER A 98 6.06 1.09 -10.63
C SER A 98 7.33 1.12 -11.50
N ASN A 99 7.62 2.27 -12.11
CA ASN A 99 8.84 2.48 -12.92
C ASN A 99 10.15 2.36 -12.12
N ILE A 100 10.08 2.24 -10.81
CA ILE A 100 11.22 2.03 -9.91
C ILE A 100 11.18 0.68 -9.21
N GLY A 101 10.23 -0.18 -9.59
CA GLY A 101 10.12 -1.53 -9.08
C GLY A 101 9.35 -1.68 -7.77
N ASP A 102 8.58 -0.66 -7.33
CA ASP A 102 7.67 -0.83 -6.21
C ASP A 102 6.50 -1.71 -6.62
N ILE A 103 6.03 -2.52 -5.70
CA ILE A 103 4.89 -3.41 -5.91
C ILE A 103 3.62 -2.71 -5.45
N LYS A 104 2.67 -2.53 -6.35
CA LYS A 104 1.43 -1.80 -6.08
C LYS A 104 0.20 -2.58 -6.52
N ILE A 105 -0.91 -2.37 -5.83
CA ILE A 105 -2.23 -2.70 -6.36
C ILE A 105 -2.82 -1.44 -6.98
N ARG A 106 -3.25 -1.56 -8.23
CA ARG A 106 -3.92 -0.49 -8.95
C ARG A 106 -5.36 -0.89 -9.27
N GLY A 107 -6.24 0.05 -9.13
CA GLY A 107 -7.64 -0.10 -9.50
C GLY A 107 -8.14 1.16 -10.18
N ASN A 108 -8.75 0.99 -11.34
CA ASN A 108 -9.30 2.09 -12.14
C ASN A 108 -8.30 3.24 -12.39
N GLY A 109 -7.05 2.88 -12.70
CA GLY A 109 -5.98 3.84 -12.93
C GLY A 109 -5.44 4.55 -11.68
N GLN A 110 -5.86 4.14 -10.48
CA GLN A 110 -5.43 4.71 -9.20
C GLN A 110 -4.59 3.70 -8.42
N ASP A 111 -3.51 4.17 -7.83
CA ASP A 111 -2.73 3.37 -6.88
C ASP A 111 -3.56 3.25 -5.58
N LEU A 112 -3.86 2.02 -5.18
CA LEU A 112 -4.68 1.71 -4.01
C LEU A 112 -3.84 1.33 -2.81
N ALA A 113 -2.77 0.58 -3.04
CA ALA A 113 -1.84 0.14 -2.01
C ALA A 113 -0.45 -0.07 -2.61
N GLU A 114 0.59 0.12 -1.80
CA GLU A 114 1.98 -0.22 -2.08
C GLU A 114 2.44 -1.23 -1.04
N PHE A 115 3.31 -2.16 -1.41
CA PHE A 115 3.81 -3.22 -0.54
C PHE A 115 5.33 -3.22 -0.54
N ASP A 116 5.93 -3.26 0.64
CA ASP A 116 7.38 -3.36 0.75
C ASP A 116 7.89 -4.75 0.38
N LEU A 117 7.16 -5.80 0.73
CA LEU A 117 7.44 -7.16 0.28
C LEU A 117 6.12 -7.91 0.03
N LEU A 118 6.13 -8.80 -0.97
CA LEU A 118 5.11 -9.82 -1.15
C LEU A 118 5.75 -11.20 -1.14
N LEU A 119 5.11 -12.10 -0.41
CA LEU A 119 5.51 -13.50 -0.28
C LEU A 119 4.34 -14.40 -0.70
N ARG A 120 4.66 -15.62 -1.06
CA ARG A 120 3.68 -16.65 -1.35
C ARG A 120 4.03 -17.89 -0.54
N ASP A 121 3.05 -18.45 0.16
CA ASP A 121 3.21 -19.70 0.88
C ASP A 121 3.11 -20.91 -0.07
N ARG A 122 3.27 -22.11 0.47
CA ARG A 122 3.18 -23.36 -0.29
C ARG A 122 1.77 -23.66 -0.83
N GLU A 123 0.73 -23.09 -0.23
CA GLU A 123 -0.65 -23.18 -0.67
C GLU A 123 -0.98 -22.13 -1.75
N GLY A 124 -0.05 -21.23 -2.06
CA GLY A 124 -0.22 -20.14 -3.02
C GLY A 124 -0.92 -18.90 -2.45
N ASN A 125 -1.10 -18.83 -1.12
CA ASN A 125 -1.65 -17.63 -0.49
C ASN A 125 -0.60 -16.52 -0.43
N ILE A 126 -1.05 -15.28 -0.57
CA ILE A 126 -0.22 -14.09 -0.53
C ILE A 126 -0.10 -13.61 0.91
N ALA A 127 1.12 -13.36 1.34
CA ALA A 127 1.45 -12.60 2.52
C ALA A 127 2.20 -11.34 2.14
N PHE A 128 2.16 -10.30 2.96
CA PHE A 128 2.92 -9.08 2.73
C PHE A 128 3.67 -8.64 3.97
N ALA A 129 4.67 -7.80 3.75
CA ALA A 129 5.39 -7.16 4.84
C ALA A 129 5.45 -5.65 4.63
N GLU A 130 5.52 -4.94 5.75
CA GLU A 130 5.84 -3.51 5.83
C GLU A 130 7.13 -3.34 6.65
N ILE A 131 7.91 -2.35 6.25
CA ILE A 131 9.25 -2.13 6.79
C ILE A 131 9.33 -0.70 7.33
N VAL A 132 9.58 -0.56 8.64
CA VAL A 132 9.60 0.74 9.30
C VAL A 132 10.93 1.00 9.99
N THR A 133 11.41 2.23 9.91
CA THR A 133 12.64 2.68 10.57
C THR A 133 12.38 3.55 11.79
N SER A 134 11.13 4.02 11.97
CA SER A 134 10.75 4.93 13.05
C SER A 134 9.33 4.65 13.52
N PRO A 135 9.02 4.80 14.82
CA PRO A 135 7.65 4.67 15.34
C PRO A 135 6.78 5.91 15.08
N THR A 136 7.30 6.96 14.41
CA THR A 136 6.68 8.30 14.39
C THR A 136 5.37 8.35 13.61
N ASP A 137 5.16 7.49 12.61
CA ASP A 137 4.01 7.57 11.69
C ASP A 137 3.02 6.41 11.85
N MET A 138 2.85 5.92 13.08
CA MET A 138 1.94 4.77 13.30
C MET A 138 0.46 5.13 13.43
N LYS A 139 0.08 6.43 13.37
CA LYS A 139 -1.32 6.83 13.63
C LYS A 139 -2.34 6.19 12.68
N GLU A 140 -2.00 6.11 11.39
CA GLU A 140 -2.87 5.52 10.36
C GLU A 140 -2.46 4.09 9.99
N PHE A 141 -1.37 3.59 10.58
CA PHE A 141 -0.75 2.33 10.20
C PHE A 141 -1.68 1.13 10.38
N GLU A 142 -2.41 1.05 11.49
CA GLU A 142 -3.38 -0.05 11.71
C GLU A 142 -4.48 -0.07 10.64
N ALA A 143 -5.02 1.11 10.30
CA ALA A 143 -6.05 1.22 9.26
C ALA A 143 -5.50 0.83 7.88
N GLU A 144 -4.26 1.21 7.60
CA GLU A 144 -3.57 0.86 6.35
C GLU A 144 -3.36 -0.66 6.25
N ILE A 145 -2.83 -1.31 7.29
CA ILE A 145 -2.62 -2.76 7.30
C ILE A 145 -3.94 -3.50 7.13
N ARG A 146 -4.99 -3.11 7.85
CA ARG A 146 -6.33 -3.69 7.70
C ARG A 146 -6.87 -3.51 6.28
N PHE A 147 -6.65 -2.36 5.68
CA PHE A 147 -7.05 -2.10 4.31
C PHE A 147 -6.28 -2.99 3.32
N LYS A 148 -4.96 -3.09 3.43
CA LYS A 148 -4.12 -3.96 2.59
C LYS A 148 -4.53 -5.43 2.71
N LYS A 149 -4.79 -5.92 3.93
CA LYS A 149 -5.30 -7.28 4.16
C LYS A 149 -6.65 -7.53 3.47
N ARG A 150 -7.61 -6.61 3.64
CA ARG A 150 -8.92 -6.75 2.99
C ARG A 150 -8.82 -6.70 1.47
N LEU A 151 -7.95 -5.86 0.95
CA LEU A 151 -7.71 -5.72 -0.48
C LEU A 151 -7.17 -7.03 -1.07
N ILE A 152 -6.14 -7.61 -0.46
CA ILE A 152 -5.58 -8.90 -0.87
C ILE A 152 -6.62 -10.00 -0.70
N GLY A 153 -7.29 -10.06 0.46
CA GLY A 153 -8.32 -11.06 0.73
C GLY A 153 -9.45 -11.02 -0.28
N PHE A 154 -9.89 -9.82 -0.68
CA PHE A 154 -10.92 -9.66 -1.70
C PHE A 154 -10.46 -10.08 -3.09
N ILE A 155 -9.33 -9.56 -3.55
CA ILE A 155 -8.84 -9.78 -4.93
C ILE A 155 -8.46 -11.25 -5.13
N TYR A 156 -7.79 -11.85 -4.16
CA TYR A 156 -7.23 -13.20 -4.29
C TYR A 156 -8.06 -14.27 -3.57
N GLY A 157 -9.20 -13.89 -2.98
CA GLY A 157 -10.10 -14.84 -2.34
C GLY A 157 -9.53 -15.49 -1.08
N GLN A 158 -8.67 -14.78 -0.34
CA GLN A 158 -8.06 -15.27 0.89
C GLN A 158 -8.88 -14.83 2.12
N ALA A 159 -9.25 -15.78 2.96
CA ALA A 159 -9.94 -15.47 4.22
C ALA A 159 -9.02 -14.84 5.27
N GLN A 160 -7.75 -15.24 5.26
CA GLN A 160 -6.71 -14.71 6.15
C GLN A 160 -5.50 -14.29 5.33
N VAL A 161 -4.96 -13.11 5.63
CA VAL A 161 -3.79 -12.57 4.94
C VAL A 161 -2.68 -12.39 5.96
N PRO A 162 -1.64 -13.22 5.92
CA PRO A 162 -0.51 -13.12 6.84
C PRO A 162 0.27 -11.81 6.63
N PHE A 163 0.77 -11.25 7.72
CA PHE A 163 1.47 -9.97 7.72
C PHE A 163 2.73 -10.02 8.58
N LEU A 164 3.80 -9.43 8.06
CA LEU A 164 5.08 -9.26 8.73
C LEU A 164 5.39 -7.77 8.91
N LEU A 165 5.72 -7.36 10.11
CA LEU A 165 6.26 -6.03 10.39
C LEU A 165 7.74 -6.13 10.67
N TYR A 166 8.58 -5.58 9.79
CA TYR A 166 10.00 -5.41 10.07
C TYR A 166 10.24 -4.02 10.64
N SER A 167 10.98 -3.95 11.74
CA SER A 167 11.30 -2.67 12.35
C SER A 167 12.79 -2.60 12.74
N SER A 168 13.42 -1.46 12.45
CA SER A 168 14.80 -1.18 12.88
C SER A 168 14.90 -0.85 14.36
N VAL A 169 13.78 -0.54 15.01
CA VAL A 169 13.68 -0.22 16.43
C VAL A 169 12.63 -1.10 17.11
N ASP A 170 12.77 -1.34 18.40
CA ASP A 170 11.77 -2.11 19.13
C ASP A 170 10.47 -1.30 19.32
N VAL A 171 9.48 -1.65 18.53
CA VAL A 171 8.12 -1.09 18.57
C VAL A 171 7.12 -2.02 19.27
N SER A 172 7.55 -3.11 19.89
CA SER A 172 6.69 -4.12 20.50
C SER A 172 5.75 -3.56 21.58
N ARG A 173 6.17 -2.48 22.24
CA ARG A 173 5.39 -1.81 23.29
C ARG A 173 4.39 -0.79 22.75
N HIS A 174 4.49 -0.41 21.47
CA HIS A 174 3.60 0.59 20.87
C HIS A 174 2.15 0.07 20.82
N PRO A 175 1.14 0.86 21.29
CA PRO A 175 -0.23 0.37 21.41
C PRO A 175 -0.84 -0.13 20.10
N ILE A 176 -0.54 0.54 18.98
CA ILE A 176 -1.02 0.15 17.65
C ILE A 176 -0.40 -1.19 17.24
N VAL A 177 0.92 -1.34 17.40
CA VAL A 177 1.61 -2.60 17.07
C VAL A 177 1.07 -3.75 17.92
N LYS A 178 0.84 -3.53 19.22
CA LYS A 178 0.19 -4.54 20.09
C LYS A 178 -1.19 -4.96 19.57
N ARG A 179 -1.99 -4.03 19.04
CA ARG A 179 -3.30 -4.39 18.45
C ARG A 179 -3.15 -5.20 17.18
N ILE A 180 -2.26 -4.79 16.27
CA ILE A 180 -2.00 -5.51 15.02
C ILE A 180 -1.48 -6.93 15.32
N MET A 181 -0.57 -7.07 16.29
CA MET A 181 0.04 -8.35 16.65
C MET A 181 -0.88 -9.27 17.48
N LYS A 182 -2.10 -8.85 17.84
CA LYS A 182 -3.12 -9.75 18.40
C LYS A 182 -3.67 -10.74 17.37
N GLU A 183 -3.62 -10.39 16.10
CA GLU A 183 -4.02 -11.31 15.04
C GLU A 183 -2.97 -12.41 14.90
N PRO A 184 -3.36 -13.70 14.98
CA PRO A 184 -2.40 -14.81 15.07
C PRO A 184 -1.57 -15.02 13.80
N GLU A 185 -1.98 -14.47 12.67
CA GLU A 185 -1.24 -14.54 11.40
C GLU A 185 -0.19 -13.44 11.23
N ASN A 186 -0.05 -12.54 12.20
CA ASN A 186 0.91 -11.45 12.15
C ASN A 186 2.15 -11.74 12.98
N ALA A 187 3.31 -11.21 12.54
CA ALA A 187 4.53 -11.23 13.34
C ALA A 187 5.31 -9.93 13.23
N LEU A 188 5.99 -9.56 14.32
CA LEU A 188 6.93 -8.46 14.41
C LEU A 188 8.36 -9.02 14.43
N ILE A 189 9.23 -8.46 13.60
CA ILE A 189 10.66 -8.79 13.54
C ILE A 189 11.45 -7.51 13.78
N VAL A 190 12.15 -7.45 14.90
CA VAL A 190 13.06 -6.33 15.21
C VAL A 190 14.44 -6.68 14.68
N THR A 191 14.97 -5.85 13.79
CA THR A 191 16.20 -6.15 13.04
C THR A 191 17.46 -5.51 13.61
N GLY A 192 17.31 -4.51 14.45
CA GLY A 192 18.39 -3.66 14.95
C GLY A 192 18.49 -2.30 14.25
N PRO A 193 19.19 -1.34 14.90
CA PRO A 193 19.24 0.05 14.46
C PRO A 193 19.89 0.23 13.07
N CYS A 194 19.31 1.10 12.23
CA CYS A 194 19.89 1.45 10.94
C CYS A 194 21.31 2.01 11.04
N GLU A 195 21.61 2.71 12.11
CA GLU A 195 22.96 3.25 12.36
C GLU A 195 24.04 2.16 12.44
N GLU A 196 23.75 1.05 13.13
CA GLU A 196 24.68 -0.09 13.22
C GLU A 196 24.89 -0.73 11.83
N LEU A 197 23.83 -0.84 11.04
CA LEU A 197 23.94 -1.35 9.68
C LEU A 197 24.74 -0.40 8.78
N LYS A 198 24.62 0.92 8.95
CA LYS A 198 25.39 1.90 8.20
C LYS A 198 26.90 1.80 8.48
N ARG A 199 27.30 1.50 9.70
CA ARG A 199 28.72 1.28 10.06
C ARG A 199 29.35 0.18 9.23
N LEU A 200 28.57 -0.82 8.80
CA LEU A 200 29.07 -1.90 7.94
C LEU A 200 29.47 -1.43 6.53
N ILE A 201 28.97 -0.28 6.09
CA ILE A 201 29.30 0.29 4.76
C ILE A 201 30.19 1.54 4.85
N GLU A 202 30.52 1.99 6.06
CA GLU A 202 31.45 3.10 6.25
C GLU A 202 32.83 2.75 5.65
N GLY A 203 33.39 3.68 4.90
CA GLY A 203 34.66 3.47 4.18
C GLY A 203 34.55 2.63 2.89
N HIS A 204 33.38 2.10 2.55
CA HIS A 204 33.16 1.40 1.30
C HIS A 204 32.62 2.36 0.22
N ALA A 205 33.16 2.28 -0.99
CA ALA A 205 32.60 3.02 -2.12
C ALA A 205 31.22 2.43 -2.49
N VAL A 206 30.16 3.15 -2.17
CA VAL A 206 28.80 2.79 -2.56
C VAL A 206 28.63 3.08 -4.06
N ARG A 207 28.94 2.10 -4.91
CA ARG A 207 28.85 2.22 -6.35
C ARG A 207 27.49 1.70 -6.85
N HIS A 208 27.03 2.25 -7.96
CA HIS A 208 25.91 1.70 -8.70
C HIS A 208 26.34 0.37 -9.32
N HIS A 209 25.79 -0.72 -8.83
CA HIS A 209 25.97 -2.01 -9.46
C HIS A 209 24.79 -2.27 -10.42
N THR A 210 25.08 -2.33 -11.72
CA THR A 210 24.18 -2.94 -12.72
C THR A 210 24.28 -4.45 -12.60
N ARG A 211 23.93 -4.97 -11.42
CA ARG A 211 23.98 -6.41 -11.20
C ARG A 211 22.76 -7.04 -11.84
N LYS A 212 22.96 -8.16 -12.53
CA LYS A 212 21.82 -9.02 -12.90
C LYS A 212 21.09 -9.45 -11.63
N PRO A 213 19.75 -9.50 -11.65
CA PRO A 213 19.01 -10.01 -10.49
C PRO A 213 19.57 -11.38 -10.08
N PRO A 214 19.67 -11.67 -8.78
CA PRO A 214 20.14 -12.96 -8.33
C PRO A 214 19.23 -14.05 -8.90
N LYS A 215 19.82 -15.18 -9.25
CA LYS A 215 19.05 -16.35 -9.67
C LYS A 215 18.45 -16.98 -8.40
N ASN A 216 17.25 -16.60 -8.08
CA ASN A 216 16.49 -17.20 -7.00
C ASN A 216 15.34 -18.01 -7.62
N PRO A 217 15.28 -19.34 -7.39
CA PRO A 217 14.24 -20.20 -7.97
C PRO A 217 12.83 -19.85 -7.46
N LYS A 218 12.73 -19.14 -6.34
CA LYS A 218 11.47 -18.69 -5.75
C LYS A 218 11.01 -17.32 -6.21
N PHE A 219 11.73 -16.67 -7.13
CA PHE A 219 11.25 -15.42 -7.70
C PHE A 219 9.96 -15.63 -8.48
N PHE A 220 9.01 -14.77 -8.22
CA PHE A 220 7.84 -14.59 -9.08
C PHE A 220 7.64 -13.13 -9.46
N ARG A 221 6.90 -12.90 -10.51
CA ARG A 221 6.46 -11.58 -10.92
C ARG A 221 5.11 -11.29 -10.28
N ALA A 222 5.04 -10.22 -9.47
CA ALA A 222 3.80 -9.87 -8.79
C ALA A 222 2.66 -9.55 -9.78
N ASP A 223 2.98 -8.96 -10.94
CA ASP A 223 2.03 -8.61 -12.00
C ASP A 223 1.48 -9.83 -12.78
N GLU A 224 2.03 -11.02 -12.58
CA GLU A 224 1.52 -12.28 -13.16
C GLU A 224 0.53 -13.02 -12.26
N ILE A 225 0.30 -12.55 -11.02
CA ILE A 225 -0.70 -13.16 -10.14
C ILE A 225 -2.10 -12.77 -10.63
N GLU A 226 -2.84 -13.75 -11.11
CA GLU A 226 -4.21 -13.54 -11.53
C GLU A 226 -5.14 -13.32 -10.34
N ALA A 227 -6.01 -12.33 -10.46
CA ALA A 227 -7.05 -12.09 -9.49
C ALA A 227 -8.08 -13.22 -9.53
N ARG A 228 -8.33 -13.88 -8.40
CA ARG A 228 -9.36 -14.92 -8.29
C ARG A 228 -10.77 -14.33 -8.37
N ARG A 229 -10.92 -13.06 -8.04
CA ARG A 229 -12.16 -12.29 -8.15
C ARG A 229 -11.91 -11.08 -9.03
N PRO A 230 -11.96 -11.25 -10.36
CA PRO A 230 -11.85 -10.09 -11.25
C PRO A 230 -13.04 -9.18 -11.00
N PHE A 231 -12.79 -7.89 -10.97
CA PHE A 231 -13.86 -6.90 -10.85
C PHE A 231 -13.63 -5.77 -11.87
N ASP A 232 -14.73 -5.32 -12.45
CA ASP A 232 -14.73 -4.19 -13.38
C ASP A 232 -14.92 -2.89 -12.59
N PHE A 233 -13.81 -2.23 -12.27
CA PHE A 233 -13.83 -0.94 -11.60
C PHE A 233 -14.61 0.12 -12.37
N LYS A 234 -14.60 0.06 -13.69
CA LYS A 234 -15.31 1.03 -14.52
C LYS A 234 -16.82 0.84 -14.39
N ALA A 235 -17.30 -0.40 -14.50
CA ALA A 235 -18.71 -0.73 -14.30
C ALA A 235 -19.16 -0.38 -12.89
N LEU A 236 -18.38 -0.70 -11.88
CA LEU A 236 -18.66 -0.38 -10.49
C LEU A 236 -18.75 1.14 -10.25
N HIS A 237 -17.82 1.92 -10.80
CA HIS A 237 -17.87 3.38 -10.72
C HIS A 237 -19.10 3.95 -11.41
N GLU A 238 -19.47 3.41 -12.57
CA GLU A 238 -20.64 3.85 -13.31
C GLU A 238 -21.93 3.56 -12.55
N GLU A 239 -22.08 2.36 -12.00
CA GLU A 239 -23.23 1.98 -11.18
C GLU A 239 -23.37 2.90 -9.95
N ARG A 240 -22.28 3.17 -9.23
CA ARG A 240 -22.30 4.06 -8.08
C ARG A 240 -22.60 5.50 -8.46
N ARG A 241 -22.06 5.95 -9.59
CA ARG A 241 -22.39 7.26 -10.14
C ARG A 241 -23.88 7.37 -10.42
N GLN A 242 -24.49 6.36 -11.04
CA GLN A 242 -25.92 6.33 -11.33
C GLN A 242 -26.75 6.32 -10.06
N ARG A 243 -26.41 5.48 -9.08
CA ARG A 243 -27.07 5.47 -7.77
C ARG A 243 -27.00 6.84 -7.10
N LEU A 244 -25.82 7.47 -7.04
CA LEU A 244 -25.68 8.79 -6.47
C LEU A 244 -26.56 9.83 -7.17
N PHE A 245 -26.65 9.83 -8.49
CA PHE A 245 -27.53 10.74 -9.23
C PHE A 245 -29.00 10.49 -8.93
N GLN A 246 -29.42 9.24 -8.84
CA GLN A 246 -30.79 8.89 -8.46
C GLN A 246 -31.11 9.40 -7.04
N MET A 247 -30.22 9.18 -6.12
CA MET A 247 -30.38 9.59 -4.72
C MET A 247 -30.43 11.10 -4.58
N ILE A 248 -29.53 11.85 -5.21
CA ILE A 248 -29.53 13.31 -5.22
C ILE A 248 -30.83 13.85 -5.85
N GLY A 249 -31.35 13.17 -6.87
CA GLY A 249 -32.62 13.53 -7.52
C GLY A 249 -33.86 13.22 -6.67
N SER A 250 -33.78 12.20 -5.78
CA SER A 250 -34.92 11.71 -4.98
C SER A 250 -34.97 12.22 -3.54
N LYS A 251 -34.24 13.26 -3.16
CA LYS A 251 -34.05 13.73 -1.77
C LYS A 251 -33.38 12.64 -0.89
N ALA A 252 -32.28 12.13 -1.34
CA ALA A 252 -31.51 11.11 -0.66
C ALA A 252 -31.28 11.41 0.83
N LYS A 253 -31.46 10.42 1.67
CA LYS A 253 -31.15 10.45 3.08
C LYS A 253 -29.73 9.95 3.31
N LYS A 254 -29.16 10.23 4.51
CA LYS A 254 -27.83 9.78 4.87
C LYS A 254 -27.69 8.24 4.79
N GLU A 255 -28.73 7.53 5.19
CA GLU A 255 -28.81 6.06 5.20
C GLU A 255 -28.74 5.47 3.77
N ASP A 256 -29.15 6.24 2.77
CA ASP A 256 -29.11 5.80 1.37
C ASP A 256 -27.66 5.71 0.83
N PHE A 257 -26.71 6.31 1.54
CA PHE A 257 -25.27 6.23 1.22
C PHE A 257 -24.57 5.08 1.97
N ALA A 258 -25.30 4.35 2.83
CA ALA A 258 -24.78 3.14 3.42
C ALA A 258 -24.42 2.16 2.30
N GLU A 259 -23.19 1.68 2.32
CA GLU A 259 -22.76 0.73 1.31
C GLU A 259 -23.21 -0.67 1.68
N PRO A 260 -23.73 -1.44 0.71
CA PRO A 260 -23.97 -2.85 0.92
C PRO A 260 -22.67 -3.56 1.35
N ASP A 261 -22.77 -4.51 2.28
CA ASP A 261 -21.64 -5.28 2.80
C ASP A 261 -20.90 -6.09 1.71
N ASP A 262 -21.53 -6.30 0.55
CA ASP A 262 -21.00 -7.04 -0.58
C ASP A 262 -20.09 -6.21 -1.49
N LEU A 263 -19.97 -4.90 -1.26
CA LEU A 263 -19.17 -4.04 -2.12
C LEU A 263 -17.67 -4.15 -1.84
N PRO A 264 -16.84 -4.14 -2.91
CA PRO A 264 -15.40 -4.20 -2.75
C PRO A 264 -14.88 -3.07 -1.87
N PRO A 265 -13.98 -3.35 -0.90
CA PRO A 265 -13.41 -2.33 -0.03
C PRO A 265 -12.55 -1.29 -0.75
N ILE A 266 -12.38 -1.42 -2.05
CA ILE A 266 -11.47 -0.69 -2.91
C ILE A 266 -12.02 0.65 -3.38
N VAL A 267 -13.35 0.77 -3.45
CA VAL A 267 -13.98 1.97 -4.02
C VAL A 267 -14.12 3.02 -2.95
N ARG A 268 -13.13 3.91 -2.90
CA ARG A 268 -13.08 5.03 -1.94
C ARG A 268 -13.64 6.33 -2.52
N LYS A 269 -13.74 6.47 -3.85
CA LYS A 269 -14.17 7.71 -4.52
C LYS A 269 -15.09 7.42 -5.67
N ILE A 270 -16.18 8.18 -5.72
CA ILE A 270 -17.10 8.24 -6.86
C ILE A 270 -17.05 9.64 -7.43
N ILE A 271 -16.69 9.76 -8.70
CA ILE A 271 -16.67 11.04 -9.40
C ILE A 271 -17.95 11.16 -10.22
N CYS A 272 -18.81 12.10 -9.86
CA CYS A 272 -19.99 12.43 -10.61
C CYS A 272 -19.67 13.58 -11.57
N GLY A 273 -19.90 13.38 -12.84
CA GLY A 273 -19.76 14.46 -13.83
C GLY A 273 -20.95 15.41 -13.77
N GLY A 274 -20.69 16.72 -13.77
CA GLY A 274 -21.70 17.75 -13.84
C GLY A 274 -22.51 17.97 -12.55
N LEU A 275 -22.67 19.22 -12.16
CA LEU A 275 -23.48 19.61 -11.01
C LEU A 275 -24.65 20.48 -11.53
N TYR A 276 -25.80 19.86 -11.65
CA TYR A 276 -27.02 20.54 -12.07
C TYR A 276 -27.70 21.27 -10.90
N PRO A 277 -28.46 22.36 -11.13
CA PRO A 277 -29.15 23.10 -10.06
C PRO A 277 -30.08 22.21 -9.21
N SER A 278 -30.75 21.25 -9.83
CA SER A 278 -31.61 20.27 -9.12
C SER A 278 -30.81 19.36 -8.21
N ALA A 279 -29.70 18.82 -8.72
CA ALA A 279 -28.77 17.96 -7.95
C ALA A 279 -28.13 18.75 -6.80
N ALA A 280 -27.72 20.00 -7.03
CA ALA A 280 -27.19 20.87 -5.98
C ALA A 280 -28.22 21.14 -4.88
N ARG A 281 -29.49 21.38 -5.22
CA ARG A 281 -30.55 21.56 -4.21
C ARG A 281 -30.80 20.31 -3.39
N ALA A 282 -30.85 19.14 -4.01
CA ALA A 282 -31.03 17.88 -3.32
C ALA A 282 -29.81 17.56 -2.39
N LEU A 283 -28.61 17.82 -2.87
CA LEU A 283 -27.38 17.68 -2.09
C LEU A 283 -27.38 18.58 -0.85
N CYS A 284 -27.71 19.87 -1.01
CA CYS A 284 -27.78 20.82 0.10
C CYS A 284 -28.91 20.51 1.10
N ALA A 285 -29.99 19.89 0.65
CA ALA A 285 -31.08 19.48 1.52
C ALA A 285 -30.68 18.31 2.42
N SER A 286 -29.79 17.43 1.92
CA SER A 286 -29.30 16.25 2.64
C SER A 286 -28.04 16.53 3.45
N TYR A 287 -27.20 17.47 2.98
CA TYR A 287 -25.89 17.77 3.57
C TYR A 287 -25.64 19.29 3.58
N PRO A 288 -25.43 19.89 4.76
CA PRO A 288 -25.01 21.27 4.84
C PRO A 288 -23.59 21.41 4.28
N LEU A 289 -23.47 22.10 3.15
CA LEU A 289 -22.17 22.32 2.50
C LEU A 289 -21.48 23.54 3.13
N THR A 290 -20.22 23.37 3.52
CA THR A 290 -19.40 24.44 4.05
C THR A 290 -18.09 24.59 3.27
N VAL A 291 -17.62 25.83 3.14
CA VAL A 291 -16.25 26.12 2.67
C VAL A 291 -15.53 26.91 3.73
N ARG A 292 -14.41 26.39 4.23
CA ARG A 292 -13.65 26.97 5.35
C ARG A 292 -14.54 27.28 6.57
N GLY A 293 -15.44 26.35 6.89
CA GLY A 293 -16.35 26.46 8.03
C GLY A 293 -17.56 27.39 7.83
N LYS A 294 -17.70 28.03 6.66
CA LYS A 294 -18.85 28.89 6.35
C LYS A 294 -19.85 28.18 5.45
N PRO A 295 -21.15 28.18 5.78
CA PRO A 295 -22.16 27.55 4.93
C PRO A 295 -22.23 28.24 3.56
N ILE A 296 -22.45 27.42 2.51
CA ILE A 296 -22.60 27.90 1.13
C ILE A 296 -24.09 27.85 0.78
N PRO A 297 -24.68 28.95 0.28
CA PRO A 297 -26.04 28.93 -0.26
C PRO A 297 -26.15 27.95 -1.44
N CYS A 298 -27.18 27.10 -1.42
CA CYS A 298 -27.39 26.07 -2.47
C CYS A 298 -27.38 26.64 -3.89
N ALA A 299 -27.88 27.84 -4.09
CA ALA A 299 -27.91 28.52 -5.40
C ALA A 299 -26.50 28.87 -5.92
N GLU A 300 -25.53 28.98 -5.04
CA GLU A 300 -24.15 29.27 -5.42
C GLU A 300 -23.34 28.01 -5.77
N VAL A 301 -23.76 26.85 -5.28
CA VAL A 301 -23.03 25.61 -5.46
C VAL A 301 -22.77 25.29 -6.94
N PRO A 302 -23.76 25.31 -7.83
CA PRO A 302 -23.52 25.05 -9.26
C PRO A 302 -22.67 26.11 -9.96
N LYS A 303 -22.65 27.33 -9.42
CA LYS A 303 -21.86 28.44 -9.99
C LYS A 303 -20.38 28.30 -9.62
N ARG A 304 -20.09 27.79 -8.42
CA ARG A 304 -18.72 27.69 -7.85
C ARG A 304 -18.05 26.36 -8.14
N PHE A 305 -18.82 25.31 -8.34
CA PHE A 305 -18.29 23.96 -8.47
C PHE A 305 -18.76 23.28 -9.76
N SER A 306 -17.88 22.49 -10.35
CA SER A 306 -18.13 21.81 -11.63
C SER A 306 -18.40 20.31 -11.47
N LYS A 307 -17.98 19.70 -10.36
CA LYS A 307 -18.12 18.27 -10.10
C LYS A 307 -18.41 17.99 -8.63
N ILE A 308 -19.15 16.92 -8.39
CA ILE A 308 -19.31 16.30 -7.07
C ILE A 308 -18.40 15.08 -7.02
N VAL A 309 -17.64 14.96 -5.93
CA VAL A 309 -16.88 13.77 -5.62
C VAL A 309 -17.38 13.27 -4.29
N LEU A 310 -17.97 12.09 -4.25
CA LEU A 310 -18.31 11.39 -3.03
C LEU A 310 -17.13 10.51 -2.66
N ALA A 311 -16.51 10.75 -1.51
CA ALA A 311 -15.55 9.87 -0.92
C ALA A 311 -16.25 9.06 0.17
N VAL A 312 -16.26 7.76 0.03
CA VAL A 312 -16.79 6.83 1.03
C VAL A 312 -15.62 6.15 1.71
N ASN A 313 -15.41 6.43 2.98
CA ASN A 313 -14.44 5.71 3.78
C ASN A 313 -15.11 4.43 4.30
N LEU A 314 -14.82 3.31 3.66
CA LEU A 314 -15.29 2.00 4.10
C LEU A 314 -14.37 1.44 5.18
N PRO A 315 -14.92 0.81 6.23
CA PRO A 315 -16.32 0.55 6.60
C PRO A 315 -16.88 1.48 7.70
N GLU A 316 -16.12 2.44 8.20
CA GLU A 316 -16.42 3.17 9.44
C GLU A 316 -16.30 4.68 9.25
N GLY A 317 -17.08 5.29 8.41
CA GLY A 317 -17.01 6.73 8.26
C GLY A 317 -18.21 7.35 7.59
N GLU A 318 -18.54 8.57 7.97
CA GLU A 318 -19.50 9.36 7.23
C GLU A 318 -18.99 9.64 5.82
N PRO A 319 -19.85 9.55 4.80
CA PRO A 319 -19.45 9.91 3.45
C PRO A 319 -19.03 11.39 3.40
N ILE A 320 -17.84 11.64 2.85
CA ILE A 320 -17.31 12.98 2.67
C ILE A 320 -17.60 13.43 1.25
N ILE A 321 -18.26 14.56 1.11
CA ILE A 321 -18.59 15.14 -0.19
C ILE A 321 -17.58 16.22 -0.51
N TYR A 322 -16.86 16.02 -1.62
CA TYR A 322 -15.95 17.02 -2.17
C TYR A 322 -16.60 17.68 -3.39
N LEU A 323 -16.51 18.98 -3.44
CA LEU A 323 -16.92 19.77 -4.60
C LEU A 323 -15.65 20.28 -5.30
N ARG A 324 -15.52 19.98 -6.60
CA ARG A 324 -14.41 20.53 -7.38
C ARG A 324 -14.79 21.93 -7.86
N SER A 325 -14.01 22.94 -7.48
CA SER A 325 -14.15 24.30 -8.01
C SER A 325 -14.02 24.33 -9.54
N ARG A 326 -14.67 25.29 -10.14
CA ARG A 326 -14.51 25.58 -11.57
C ARG A 326 -13.18 26.21 -11.88
#